data_33648cb05bb0add77349d56adc5928dd
#
_entry.id   33648cb05bb0add77349d56adc5928dd
#
_cell.length_a   1.000
_cell.length_b   1.000
_cell.length_c   1.000
_cell.angle_alpha   90.00
_cell.angle_beta   90.00
_cell.angle_gamma   90.00
#
_symmetry.space_group_name_H-M   'P 1'
#
loop_
_entity.id
_entity.type
_entity.pdbx_description
1 polymer ?
#
loop_
_entity_poly.entity_id
_entity_poly.type
_entity_poly.pdbx_seq_one_letter_code
_entity_poly.pdbx_strand_id
1 'polypeptide(L)'
;YLAKIDYRKRQHKFQSIDSLFFAGNIADKRFNENHNYLGEWKKEYLHDYLTDYGNLVLLSDGEAHSLVIMEAFAAGLGVVVSEFATANLDLDKEFITVIPESKIDDPQYVEYSIKKNREYSVAHRSEILKYAKQFSWENVIKTHYLPTVKKVIGND
;
A
#
# COMPACT_ATOMS: atom_id res chain seq x y z
N TYR A 1 4.00 5.32 -5.18
CA TYR A 1 3.87 5.78 -3.79
C TYR A 1 2.72 6.79 -3.67
N LEU A 2 1.60 6.37 -3.17
CA LEU A 2 0.38 7.16 -3.07
C LEU A 2 0.11 7.50 -1.60
N ALA A 3 0.39 8.72 -1.18
CA ALA A 3 0.14 9.22 0.17
C ALA A 3 0.42 10.73 0.22
N LYS A 4 -0.08 11.42 1.26
CA LYS A 4 0.44 12.74 1.59
C LYS A 4 1.97 12.66 1.70
N ILE A 5 2.66 13.57 1.02
CA ILE A 5 4.13 13.62 1.04
C ILE A 5 4.56 14.37 2.29
N ASP A 6 4.92 13.64 3.31
CA ASP A 6 5.31 14.20 4.60
C ASP A 6 6.53 13.48 5.21
N TYR A 7 7.03 14.04 6.30
CA TYR A 7 8.22 13.55 7.00
C TYR A 7 8.14 12.05 7.33
N ARG A 8 7.00 11.59 7.83
CA ARG A 8 6.82 10.19 8.27
C ARG A 8 6.72 9.22 7.10
N LYS A 9 6.29 9.69 5.94
CA LYS A 9 6.16 8.85 4.74
C LYS A 9 7.48 8.67 3.98
N ARG A 10 8.50 9.46 4.30
CA ARG A 10 9.90 9.32 3.82
C ARG A 10 10.08 9.36 2.29
N GLN A 11 9.10 9.84 1.52
CA GLN A 11 9.14 9.81 0.04
C GLN A 11 10.40 10.48 -0.52
N HIS A 12 10.89 11.54 0.12
CA HIS A 12 12.11 12.25 -0.30
C HIS A 12 13.34 11.35 -0.41
N LYS A 13 13.41 10.23 0.34
CA LYS A 13 14.54 9.30 0.31
C LYS A 13 14.60 8.45 -0.97
N PHE A 14 13.45 8.29 -1.64
CA PHE A 14 13.28 7.33 -2.73
C PHE A 14 13.11 7.99 -4.10
N GLN A 15 13.29 9.32 -4.19
CA GLN A 15 13.10 10.07 -5.43
C GLN A 15 14.13 9.76 -6.52
N SER A 16 15.26 9.14 -6.17
CA SER A 16 16.27 8.66 -7.11
C SER A 16 15.88 7.36 -7.83
N ILE A 17 14.79 6.72 -7.41
CA ILE A 17 14.28 5.49 -8.06
C ILE A 17 13.38 5.89 -9.22
N ASP A 18 13.89 5.88 -10.45
CA ASP A 18 13.18 6.35 -11.64
C ASP A 18 11.86 5.62 -11.92
N SER A 19 11.77 4.35 -11.54
CA SER A 19 10.57 3.53 -11.71
C SER A 19 9.50 3.74 -10.65
N LEU A 20 9.76 4.57 -9.62
CA LEU A 20 8.84 4.87 -8.54
C LEU A 20 8.19 6.24 -8.72
N PHE A 21 6.90 6.25 -8.92
CA PHE A 21 6.11 7.47 -9.05
C PHE A 21 5.45 7.86 -7.73
N PHE A 22 5.30 9.16 -7.51
CA PHE A 22 4.75 9.73 -6.28
C PHE A 22 3.49 10.54 -6.58
N ALA A 23 2.41 10.24 -5.86
CA ALA A 23 1.18 11.03 -5.92
C ALA A 23 0.73 11.42 -4.52
N GLY A 24 0.39 12.69 -4.34
CA GLY A 24 -0.12 13.25 -3.09
C GLY A 24 0.27 14.69 -2.83
N ASN A 25 -0.40 15.32 -1.88
CA ASN A 25 -0.12 16.70 -1.47
C ASN A 25 1.25 16.80 -0.77
N ILE A 26 2.07 17.78 -1.16
CA ILE A 26 3.42 17.97 -0.62
C ILE A 26 3.36 18.83 0.64
N ALA A 27 3.83 18.25 1.75
CA ALA A 27 4.04 18.93 3.03
C ALA A 27 5.51 18.82 3.52
N ASP A 28 6.32 17.92 2.95
CA ASP A 28 7.74 17.77 3.27
C ASP A 28 8.59 18.63 2.33
N LYS A 29 9.24 19.66 2.87
CA LYS A 29 10.11 20.58 2.11
C LYS A 29 11.34 19.92 1.49
N ARG A 30 11.69 18.69 1.88
CA ARG A 30 12.80 17.93 1.30
C ARG A 30 12.42 17.18 0.02
N PHE A 31 11.13 17.08 -0.25
CA PHE A 31 10.64 16.48 -1.48
C PHE A 31 10.70 17.50 -2.62
N ASN A 32 11.28 17.11 -3.74
CA ASN A 32 11.38 17.95 -4.93
C ASN A 32 10.35 17.49 -5.98
N GLU A 33 9.68 18.46 -6.58
CA GLU A 33 8.81 18.20 -7.73
C GLU A 33 9.68 17.90 -8.95
N ASN A 34 9.87 16.64 -9.25
CA ASN A 34 10.62 16.15 -10.41
C ASN A 34 9.74 15.31 -11.34
N HIS A 35 10.33 14.69 -12.36
CA HIS A 35 9.64 13.95 -13.41
C HIS A 35 8.78 12.78 -12.92
N ASN A 36 9.04 12.24 -11.73
CA ASN A 36 8.28 11.13 -11.16
C ASN A 36 7.19 11.57 -10.14
N TYR A 37 6.98 12.89 -9.98
CA TYR A 37 5.87 13.41 -9.20
C TYR A 37 4.64 13.64 -10.09
N LEU A 38 3.53 13.00 -9.73
CA LEU A 38 2.28 12.98 -10.51
C LEU A 38 1.23 13.98 -10.01
N GLY A 39 1.59 14.81 -9.03
CA GLY A 39 0.65 15.73 -8.41
C GLY A 39 -0.25 15.07 -7.37
N GLU A 40 -1.26 15.79 -6.93
CA GLU A 40 -2.28 15.30 -6.00
C GLU A 40 -3.42 14.62 -6.78
N TRP A 41 -3.67 13.37 -6.47
CA TRP A 41 -4.79 12.65 -7.08
C TRP A 41 -6.08 12.88 -6.31
N LYS A 42 -7.13 13.24 -7.01
CA LYS A 42 -8.47 13.30 -6.43
C LYS A 42 -8.99 11.88 -6.20
N LYS A 43 -9.66 11.69 -5.08
CA LYS A 43 -10.21 10.39 -4.67
C LYS A 43 -11.14 9.77 -5.74
N GLU A 44 -11.84 10.59 -6.48
CA GLU A 44 -12.77 10.20 -7.55
C GLU A 44 -12.09 9.42 -8.67
N TYR A 45 -10.82 9.73 -8.96
CA TYR A 45 -10.03 9.11 -10.05
C TYR A 45 -9.02 8.07 -9.55
N LEU A 46 -8.93 7.90 -8.22
CA LEU A 46 -7.93 7.02 -7.61
C LEU A 46 -8.01 5.60 -8.17
N HIS A 47 -9.21 5.05 -8.23
CA HIS A 47 -9.41 3.66 -8.66
C HIS A 47 -9.10 3.46 -10.14
N ASP A 48 -9.38 4.45 -10.98
CA ASP A 48 -9.05 4.40 -12.40
C ASP A 48 -7.54 4.40 -12.62
N TYR A 49 -6.80 5.24 -11.87
CA TYR A 49 -5.36 5.36 -12.02
C TYR A 49 -4.59 4.19 -11.40
N LEU A 50 -5.03 3.65 -10.25
CA LEU A 50 -4.30 2.58 -9.57
C LEU A 50 -4.12 1.34 -10.46
N THR A 51 -5.09 0.98 -11.27
CA THR A 51 -5.04 -0.21 -12.12
C THR A 51 -3.95 -0.16 -13.20
N ASP A 52 -3.43 1.03 -13.51
CA ASP A 52 -2.34 1.21 -14.49
C ASP A 52 -0.97 0.85 -13.91
N TYR A 53 -0.88 0.68 -12.58
CA TYR A 53 0.37 0.36 -11.90
C TYR A 53 0.49 -1.13 -11.57
N GLY A 54 1.69 -1.57 -11.25
CA GLY A 54 1.96 -2.97 -10.93
C GLY A 54 1.96 -3.24 -9.42
N ASN A 55 2.34 -2.26 -8.60
CA ASN A 55 2.35 -2.35 -7.15
C ASN A 55 2.28 -0.98 -6.48
N LEU A 56 1.99 -0.98 -5.18
CA LEU A 56 2.02 0.20 -4.33
C LEU A 56 3.23 0.14 -3.40
N VAL A 57 3.87 1.28 -3.16
CA VAL A 57 4.96 1.42 -2.18
C VAL A 57 4.50 2.30 -1.01
N LEU A 58 4.74 1.86 0.23
CA LEU A 58 4.45 2.61 1.45
C LEU A 58 5.54 2.34 2.52
N LEU A 59 6.61 3.13 2.50
CA LEU A 59 7.78 2.98 3.38
C LEU A 59 7.73 3.96 4.56
N SER A 60 6.57 4.06 5.18
CA SER A 60 6.25 4.98 6.27
C SER A 60 6.95 4.59 7.58
N ASP A 61 7.21 5.59 8.41
CA ASP A 61 7.69 5.45 9.78
C ASP A 61 6.48 5.31 10.76
N GLY A 62 5.68 4.29 10.51
CA GLY A 62 4.52 3.92 11.32
C GLY A 62 3.17 4.13 10.64
N GLU A 63 2.41 3.06 10.59
CA GLU A 63 1.01 3.00 10.14
C GLU A 63 0.22 2.11 11.09
N ALA A 64 -0.96 2.57 11.51
CA ALA A 64 -1.88 1.73 12.28
C ALA A 64 -2.69 0.80 11.36
N HIS A 65 -3.30 1.38 10.33
CA HIS A 65 -4.03 0.66 9.28
C HIS A 65 -4.14 1.56 8.06
N SER A 66 -3.42 1.22 7.01
CA SER A 66 -3.36 2.08 5.82
C SER A 66 -4.46 1.75 4.82
N LEU A 67 -5.40 2.68 4.63
CA LEU A 67 -6.47 2.51 3.64
C LEU A 67 -5.93 2.39 2.22
N VAL A 68 -4.84 3.09 1.89
CA VAL A 68 -4.25 3.02 0.55
C VAL A 68 -3.71 1.63 0.21
N ILE A 69 -3.30 0.84 1.20
CA ILE A 69 -2.93 -0.57 1.00
C ILE A 69 -4.17 -1.40 0.62
N MET A 70 -5.30 -1.17 1.30
CA MET A 70 -6.56 -1.86 0.97
C MET A 70 -7.07 -1.47 -0.42
N GLU A 71 -6.95 -0.20 -0.79
CA GLU A 71 -7.25 0.31 -2.14
C GLU A 71 -6.34 -0.32 -3.19
N ALA A 72 -5.05 -0.50 -2.90
CA ALA A 72 -4.11 -1.19 -3.78
C ALA A 72 -4.51 -2.65 -4.00
N PHE A 73 -4.83 -3.40 -2.95
CA PHE A 73 -5.30 -4.78 -3.09
C PHE A 73 -6.60 -4.86 -3.88
N ALA A 74 -7.54 -3.92 -3.67
CA ALA A 74 -8.79 -3.86 -4.43
C ALA A 74 -8.57 -3.56 -5.92
N ALA A 75 -7.45 -2.90 -6.28
CA ALA A 75 -7.02 -2.68 -7.65
C ALA A 75 -6.15 -3.83 -8.22
N GLY A 76 -5.91 -4.88 -7.42
CA GLY A 76 -5.07 -6.03 -7.81
C GLY A 76 -3.57 -5.73 -7.79
N LEU A 77 -3.12 -4.77 -6.97
CA LEU A 77 -1.73 -4.42 -6.80
C LEU A 77 -1.15 -5.10 -5.56
N GLY A 78 0.06 -5.65 -5.70
CA GLY A 78 0.87 -5.99 -4.54
C GLY A 78 1.42 -4.75 -3.83
N VAL A 79 2.03 -4.95 -2.67
CA VAL A 79 2.54 -3.83 -1.87
C VAL A 79 3.97 -4.08 -1.41
N VAL A 80 4.74 -2.99 -1.36
CA VAL A 80 6.07 -2.94 -0.72
C VAL A 80 5.96 -1.96 0.45
N VAL A 81 6.17 -2.47 1.66
CA VAL A 81 5.93 -1.73 2.90
C VAL A 81 7.17 -1.74 3.80
N SER A 82 7.32 -0.75 4.67
CA SER A 82 8.30 -0.80 5.77
C SER A 82 7.83 -1.76 6.87
N GLU A 83 8.73 -2.19 7.74
CA GLU A 83 8.38 -2.97 8.94
C GLU A 83 7.30 -2.29 9.80
N PHE A 84 7.28 -0.94 9.83
CA PHE A 84 6.33 -0.16 10.60
C PHE A 84 4.98 0.08 9.90
N ALA A 85 4.78 -0.47 8.71
CA ALA A 85 3.53 -0.37 7.94
C ALA A 85 2.88 -1.74 7.69
N THR A 86 3.20 -2.74 8.51
CA THR A 86 2.75 -4.14 8.35
C THR A 86 1.45 -4.46 9.09
N ALA A 87 0.91 -3.53 9.88
CA ALA A 87 -0.26 -3.78 10.71
C ALA A 87 -1.45 -4.34 9.89
N ASN A 88 -2.01 -5.44 10.37
CA ASN A 88 -3.14 -6.16 9.76
C ASN A 88 -2.87 -6.76 8.36
N LEU A 89 -1.61 -6.95 7.97
CA LEU A 89 -1.23 -7.62 6.74
C LEU A 89 -0.87 -9.09 7.01
N ASP A 90 -1.24 -9.98 6.10
CA ASP A 90 -0.81 -11.38 6.09
C ASP A 90 0.54 -11.47 5.37
N LEU A 91 1.62 -11.45 6.15
CA LEU A 91 2.99 -11.39 5.62
C LEU A 91 3.44 -12.67 4.91
N ASP A 92 2.65 -13.75 4.93
CA ASP A 92 2.92 -14.98 4.18
C ASP A 92 2.55 -14.85 2.69
N LYS A 93 1.98 -13.71 2.28
CA LYS A 93 1.61 -13.44 0.88
C LYS A 93 2.79 -12.90 0.07
N GLU A 94 3.13 -13.56 -1.04
CA GLU A 94 4.25 -13.17 -1.89
C GLU A 94 4.09 -11.80 -2.56
N PHE A 95 2.86 -11.31 -2.69
CA PHE A 95 2.57 -9.96 -3.17
C PHE A 95 2.71 -8.87 -2.09
N ILE A 96 3.11 -9.23 -0.86
CA ILE A 96 3.44 -8.32 0.23
C ILE A 96 4.93 -8.43 0.52
N THR A 97 5.68 -7.39 0.21
CA THR A 97 7.12 -7.34 0.46
C THR A 97 7.41 -6.35 1.58
N VAL A 98 8.10 -6.82 2.63
CA VAL A 98 8.51 -5.97 3.76
C VAL A 98 9.97 -5.54 3.58
N ILE A 99 10.23 -4.24 3.66
CA ILE A 99 11.57 -3.67 3.69
C ILE A 99 11.99 -3.53 5.15
N PRO A 100 13.06 -4.23 5.59
CA PRO A 100 13.62 -4.06 6.92
C PRO A 100 14.12 -2.64 7.15
N GLU A 101 13.96 -2.09 8.35
CA GLU A 101 14.47 -0.74 8.67
C GLU A 101 15.98 -0.61 8.46
N SER A 102 16.73 -1.68 8.68
CA SER A 102 18.17 -1.72 8.39
C SER A 102 18.52 -1.57 6.90
N LYS A 103 17.54 -1.70 6.00
CA LYS A 103 17.67 -1.60 4.55
C LYS A 103 16.92 -0.41 3.94
N ILE A 104 16.22 0.37 4.76
CA ILE A 104 15.40 1.49 4.28
C ILE A 104 16.24 2.59 3.60
N ASP A 105 17.48 2.76 4.00
CA ASP A 105 18.41 3.74 3.46
C ASP A 105 19.34 3.15 2.37
N ASP A 106 19.05 1.97 1.86
CA ASP A 106 19.71 1.31 0.73
C ASP A 106 18.80 1.40 -0.53
N PRO A 107 18.95 2.42 -1.40
CA PRO A 107 18.07 2.61 -2.55
C PRO A 107 18.11 1.45 -3.54
N GLN A 108 19.25 0.76 -3.67
CA GLN A 108 19.39 -0.36 -4.60
C GLN A 108 18.59 -1.57 -4.10
N TYR A 109 18.65 -1.84 -2.80
CA TYR A 109 17.84 -2.89 -2.19
C TYR A 109 16.33 -2.59 -2.31
N VAL A 110 15.93 -1.35 -2.03
CA VAL A 110 14.53 -0.91 -2.14
C VAL A 110 14.04 -1.03 -3.58
N GLU A 111 14.82 -0.53 -4.55
CA GLU A 111 14.47 -0.63 -5.98
C GLU A 111 14.34 -2.08 -6.45
N TYR A 112 15.28 -2.94 -6.09
CA TYR A 112 15.23 -4.37 -6.40
C TYR A 112 13.95 -5.01 -5.83
N SER A 113 13.63 -4.71 -4.58
CA SER A 113 12.43 -5.24 -3.90
C SER A 113 11.14 -4.76 -4.57
N ILE A 114 11.08 -3.49 -4.99
CA ILE A 114 9.94 -2.95 -5.75
C ILE A 114 9.77 -3.68 -7.08
N LYS A 115 10.84 -3.86 -7.84
CA LYS A 115 10.81 -4.55 -9.15
C LYS A 115 10.34 -5.99 -9.00
N LYS A 116 10.91 -6.73 -8.05
CA LYS A 116 10.55 -8.13 -7.79
C LYS A 116 9.08 -8.27 -7.38
N ASN A 117 8.62 -7.43 -6.45
CA ASN A 117 7.22 -7.43 -6.02
C ASN A 117 6.28 -7.09 -7.19
N ARG A 118 6.66 -6.11 -8.03
CA ARG A 118 5.87 -5.73 -9.20
C ARG A 118 5.73 -6.88 -10.21
N GLU A 119 6.80 -7.60 -10.50
CA GLU A 119 6.78 -8.76 -11.41
C GLU A 119 5.79 -9.82 -10.94
N TYR A 120 5.87 -10.19 -9.66
CA TYR A 120 4.93 -11.12 -9.05
C TYR A 120 3.49 -10.59 -9.13
N SER A 121 3.27 -9.37 -8.70
CA SER A 121 1.94 -8.77 -8.59
C SER A 121 1.23 -8.66 -9.94
N VAL A 122 1.93 -8.28 -10.99
CA VAL A 122 1.37 -8.21 -12.36
C VAL A 122 0.94 -9.59 -12.85
N ALA A 123 1.73 -10.62 -12.57
CA ALA A 123 1.41 -12.00 -12.95
C ALA A 123 0.26 -12.61 -12.13
N HIS A 124 0.01 -12.12 -10.90
CA HIS A 124 -0.92 -12.73 -9.93
C HIS A 124 -2.06 -11.79 -9.50
N ARG A 125 -2.46 -10.82 -10.34
CA ARG A 125 -3.55 -9.86 -10.02
C ARG A 125 -4.84 -10.51 -9.55
N SER A 126 -5.22 -11.64 -10.14
CA SER A 126 -6.43 -12.37 -9.75
C SER A 126 -6.37 -12.91 -8.32
N GLU A 127 -5.19 -13.35 -7.87
CA GLU A 127 -4.97 -13.77 -6.49
C GLU A 127 -5.10 -12.60 -5.52
N ILE A 128 -4.49 -11.46 -5.85
CA ILE A 128 -4.57 -10.23 -5.04
C ILE A 128 -6.01 -9.75 -4.92
N LEU A 129 -6.76 -9.72 -6.04
CA LEU A 129 -8.18 -9.37 -6.04
C LEU A 129 -9.03 -10.31 -5.18
N LYS A 130 -8.71 -11.62 -5.19
CA LYS A 130 -9.37 -12.59 -4.32
C LYS A 130 -9.06 -12.32 -2.85
N TYR A 131 -7.80 -12.02 -2.53
CA TYR A 131 -7.38 -11.65 -1.18
C TYR A 131 -8.08 -10.37 -0.69
N ALA A 132 -8.22 -9.36 -1.56
CA ALA A 132 -8.88 -8.10 -1.23
C ALA A 132 -10.35 -8.27 -0.77
N LYS A 133 -11.06 -9.29 -1.26
CA LYS A 133 -12.48 -9.53 -0.92
C LYS A 133 -12.72 -9.73 0.57
N GLN A 134 -11.72 -10.22 1.33
CA GLN A 134 -11.87 -10.39 2.78
C GLN A 134 -12.06 -9.05 3.52
N PHE A 135 -11.57 -7.94 2.96
CA PHE A 135 -11.69 -6.60 3.52
C PHE A 135 -12.95 -5.86 3.06
N SER A 136 -13.78 -6.48 2.20
CA SER A 136 -15.04 -5.86 1.79
C SER A 136 -15.98 -5.66 2.99
N TRP A 137 -16.73 -4.57 2.99
CA TRP A 137 -17.72 -4.31 4.02
C TRP A 137 -18.71 -5.46 4.19
N GLU A 138 -19.12 -6.09 3.09
CA GLU A 138 -20.01 -7.25 3.13
C GLU A 138 -19.39 -8.40 3.93
N ASN A 139 -18.13 -8.73 3.66
CA ASN A 139 -17.44 -9.80 4.38
C ASN A 139 -17.21 -9.43 5.84
N VAL A 140 -16.71 -8.25 6.14
CA VAL A 140 -16.46 -7.78 7.50
C VAL A 140 -17.74 -7.77 8.34
N ILE A 141 -18.86 -7.29 7.78
CA ILE A 141 -20.15 -7.30 8.47
C ILE A 141 -20.59 -8.74 8.76
N LYS A 142 -20.54 -9.64 7.78
CA LYS A 142 -20.99 -11.02 7.94
C LYS A 142 -20.14 -11.83 8.90
N THR A 143 -18.81 -11.69 8.84
CA THR A 143 -17.87 -12.57 9.53
C THR A 143 -17.44 -12.05 10.92
N HIS A 144 -17.48 -10.74 11.14
CA HIS A 144 -17.01 -10.14 12.37
C HIS A 144 -18.10 -9.34 13.11
N TYR A 145 -18.78 -8.42 12.42
CA TYR A 145 -19.72 -7.53 13.09
C TYR A 145 -20.99 -8.25 13.59
N LEU A 146 -21.70 -8.94 12.69
CA LEU A 146 -22.95 -9.61 13.06
C LEU A 146 -22.77 -10.70 14.14
N PRO A 147 -21.73 -11.58 14.09
CA PRO A 147 -21.49 -12.53 15.15
C PRO A 147 -21.22 -11.86 16.51
N THR A 148 -20.44 -10.76 16.50
CA THR A 148 -20.14 -10.02 17.72
C THR A 148 -21.42 -9.39 18.32
N VAL A 149 -22.24 -8.75 17.48
CA VAL A 149 -23.51 -8.16 17.92
C VAL A 149 -24.45 -9.24 18.50
N LYS A 150 -24.62 -10.37 17.81
CA LYS A 150 -25.45 -11.49 18.31
C LYS A 150 -24.99 -11.99 19.68
N LYS A 151 -23.67 -12.14 19.86
CA LYS A 151 -23.09 -12.54 21.15
C LYS A 151 -23.39 -11.54 22.27
N VAL A 152 -23.34 -10.24 21.98
CA VAL A 152 -23.58 -9.17 22.97
C VAL A 152 -25.05 -9.06 23.36
N ILE A 153 -25.98 -9.20 22.42
CA ILE A 153 -27.43 -9.09 22.68
C ILE A 153 -28.07 -10.40 23.18
N GLY A 154 -27.29 -11.49 23.32
CA GLY A 154 -27.77 -12.74 23.94
C GLY A 154 -28.79 -13.52 23.12
N ASN A 155 -28.81 -13.33 21.82
CA ASN A 155 -29.56 -14.19 20.92
C ASN A 155 -28.65 -15.36 20.51
N ASP A 156 -28.71 -16.43 21.30
CA ASP A 156 -28.16 -17.74 20.94
C ASP A 156 -28.98 -18.40 19.81
#